data_a8afa4209273beb6c282d412e41d1567
#
_entry.id   a8afa4209273beb6c282d412e41d1567
#
_cell.length_a   1.000
_cell.length_b   1.000
_cell.length_c   1.000
_cell.angle_alpha   90.00
_cell.angle_beta   90.00
_cell.angle_gamma   90.00
#
_symmetry.space_group_name_H-M   'P 1'
#
loop_
_entity.id
_entity.type
_entity.pdbx_description
1 polymer ?
#
loop_
_entity_poly.entity_id
_entity_poly.type
_entity_poly.pdbx_seq_one_letter_code
_entity_poly.pdbx_strand_id
1 'polypeptide(L)'
;MSKWLDNAIFYEIYPQSFKDTNGDGIGDLQGIIEKLDYIRELGCNALWIHPCFLSPFGDAGYDVADYCRVAPRYGTNEDLKQLFEEAHKKGIHVLLDLVPGHTSIEHPWFIESMKADKNPYTDRYIWTDNVWESPEVSFGGSLRGISERDGAVAVNFFSNQPALNYGFYQPDLEKPWQQSIDDEGPQATIAAMEDVMRFWLGMGCD
;
A
#
# COMPACT_ATOMS: atom_id res chain seq x y z
N MET A 1 4.38 -23.40 -0.34
CA MET A 1 3.64 -22.64 -1.38
C MET A 1 2.27 -23.25 -1.55
N SER A 2 1.25 -22.45 -1.72
CA SER A 2 -0.09 -22.92 -2.00
C SER A 2 -0.14 -23.63 -3.36
N LYS A 3 -0.68 -24.85 -3.40
CA LYS A 3 -0.70 -25.67 -4.63
C LYS A 3 -1.50 -25.04 -5.78
N TRP A 4 -2.43 -24.12 -5.49
CA TRP A 4 -3.24 -23.46 -6.50
C TRP A 4 -2.42 -22.53 -7.40
N LEU A 5 -1.30 -21.97 -6.91
CA LEU A 5 -0.40 -21.12 -7.69
C LEU A 5 0.27 -21.86 -8.87
N ASP A 6 0.44 -23.18 -8.78
CA ASP A 6 1.08 -23.96 -9.84
C ASP A 6 0.29 -23.94 -11.17
N ASN A 7 -1.03 -23.71 -11.09
CA ASN A 7 -1.94 -23.66 -12.24
C ASN A 7 -2.75 -22.35 -12.28
N ALA A 8 -2.27 -21.28 -11.64
CA ALA A 8 -2.97 -20.01 -11.61
C ALA A 8 -2.92 -19.30 -12.97
N ILE A 9 -4.09 -18.87 -13.45
CA ILE A 9 -4.25 -17.97 -14.58
C ILE A 9 -4.90 -16.71 -14.04
N PHE A 10 -4.12 -15.64 -13.98
CA PHE A 10 -4.57 -14.37 -13.40
C PHE A 10 -5.37 -13.53 -14.38
N TYR A 11 -6.42 -12.90 -13.88
CA TYR A 11 -7.09 -11.78 -14.50
C TYR A 11 -6.77 -10.53 -13.65
N GLU A 12 -6.04 -9.60 -14.22
CA GLU A 12 -5.65 -8.36 -13.56
C GLU A 12 -6.75 -7.31 -13.73
N ILE A 13 -7.13 -6.66 -12.63
CA ILE A 13 -8.21 -5.68 -12.61
C ILE A 13 -7.74 -4.36 -12.01
N TYR A 14 -7.90 -3.30 -12.80
CA TYR A 14 -7.87 -1.94 -12.31
C TYR A 14 -9.31 -1.48 -12.01
N PRO A 15 -9.74 -1.40 -10.72
CA PRO A 15 -11.16 -1.24 -10.39
C PRO A 15 -11.83 -0.07 -11.09
N GLN A 16 -11.18 1.09 -11.09
CA GLN A 16 -11.77 2.33 -11.63
C GLN A 16 -12.19 2.27 -13.10
N SER A 17 -11.59 1.39 -13.91
CA SER A 17 -11.87 1.29 -15.34
C SER A 17 -12.57 -0.01 -15.76
N PHE A 18 -12.94 -0.88 -14.81
CA PHE A 18 -13.46 -2.22 -15.10
C PHE A 18 -14.96 -2.21 -15.35
N LYS A 19 -15.78 -1.96 -14.34
CA LYS A 19 -17.23 -1.89 -14.48
C LYS A 19 -17.83 -0.99 -13.39
N ASP A 20 -18.56 0.03 -13.84
CA ASP A 20 -19.36 0.94 -13.03
C ASP A 20 -20.77 0.35 -12.85
N THR A 21 -21.24 0.21 -11.60
CA THR A 21 -22.59 -0.28 -11.31
C THR A 21 -23.53 0.81 -10.80
N ASN A 22 -22.99 1.94 -10.34
CA ASN A 22 -23.78 3.04 -9.75
C ASN A 22 -23.97 4.23 -10.69
N GLY A 23 -23.24 4.27 -11.84
CA GLY A 23 -23.39 5.29 -12.87
C GLY A 23 -22.61 6.57 -12.61
N ASP A 24 -21.59 6.53 -11.75
CA ASP A 24 -20.76 7.69 -11.43
C ASP A 24 -19.54 7.87 -12.37
N GLY A 25 -19.34 6.94 -13.29
CA GLY A 25 -18.24 6.94 -14.26
C GLY A 25 -16.98 6.24 -13.75
N ILE A 26 -17.02 5.64 -12.57
CA ILE A 26 -15.90 4.93 -11.93
C ILE A 26 -16.34 3.47 -11.69
N GLY A 27 -15.52 2.51 -12.12
CA GLY A 27 -15.75 1.11 -11.80
C GLY A 27 -15.64 0.82 -10.31
N ASP A 28 -16.35 -0.19 -9.83
CA ASP A 28 -16.50 -0.51 -8.43
C ASP A 28 -16.38 -2.02 -8.12
N LEU A 29 -16.34 -2.39 -6.83
CA LEU A 29 -16.21 -3.78 -6.40
C LEU A 29 -17.44 -4.62 -6.76
N GLN A 30 -18.64 -4.02 -6.77
CA GLN A 30 -19.85 -4.71 -7.22
C GLN A 30 -19.76 -5.06 -8.69
N GLY A 31 -19.17 -4.19 -9.51
CA GLY A 31 -18.92 -4.45 -10.93
C GLY A 31 -17.97 -5.65 -11.13
N ILE A 32 -16.98 -5.82 -10.25
CA ILE A 32 -16.11 -7.00 -10.28
C ILE A 32 -16.92 -8.26 -9.93
N ILE A 33 -17.73 -8.21 -8.86
CA ILE A 33 -18.59 -9.33 -8.44
C ILE A 33 -19.52 -9.77 -9.57
N GLU A 34 -20.17 -8.84 -10.25
CA GLU A 34 -21.08 -9.13 -11.38
C GLU A 34 -20.37 -9.77 -12.58
N LYS A 35 -19.05 -9.65 -12.68
CA LYS A 35 -18.24 -10.16 -13.79
C LYS A 35 -17.45 -11.41 -13.46
N LEU A 36 -17.57 -11.99 -12.27
CA LEU A 36 -16.85 -13.20 -11.89
C LEU A 36 -17.15 -14.39 -12.81
N ASP A 37 -18.39 -14.56 -13.29
CA ASP A 37 -18.72 -15.64 -14.25
C ASP A 37 -18.00 -15.44 -15.59
N TYR A 38 -17.97 -14.23 -16.11
CA TYR A 38 -17.21 -13.89 -17.32
C TYR A 38 -15.73 -14.22 -17.16
N ILE A 39 -15.11 -13.85 -16.03
CA ILE A 39 -13.70 -14.12 -15.74
C ILE A 39 -13.42 -15.62 -15.68
N ARG A 40 -14.33 -16.38 -15.06
CA ARG A 40 -14.25 -17.84 -15.01
C ARG A 40 -14.39 -18.48 -16.37
N GLU A 41 -15.31 -18.00 -17.20
CA GLU A 41 -15.55 -18.49 -18.57
C GLU A 41 -14.33 -18.25 -19.50
N LEU A 42 -13.51 -17.23 -19.22
CA LEU A 42 -12.22 -17.02 -19.90
C LEU A 42 -11.15 -18.04 -19.48
N GLY A 43 -11.42 -18.85 -18.45
CA GLY A 43 -10.46 -19.82 -17.91
C GLY A 43 -9.54 -19.29 -16.83
N CYS A 44 -9.76 -18.07 -16.34
CA CYS A 44 -9.01 -17.50 -15.22
C CYS A 44 -9.53 -18.06 -13.89
N ASN A 45 -8.60 -18.37 -12.98
CA ASN A 45 -8.90 -18.90 -11.66
C ASN A 45 -8.25 -18.07 -10.53
N ALA A 46 -7.69 -16.93 -10.86
CA ALA A 46 -7.15 -15.97 -9.91
C ALA A 46 -7.40 -14.53 -10.37
N LEU A 47 -7.69 -13.63 -9.43
CA LEU A 47 -7.75 -12.19 -9.64
C LEU A 47 -6.52 -11.54 -9.01
N TRP A 48 -6.01 -10.52 -9.67
CA TRP A 48 -5.09 -9.54 -9.12
C TRP A 48 -5.76 -8.17 -9.19
N ILE A 49 -6.09 -7.61 -8.03
CA ILE A 49 -6.79 -6.33 -7.95
C ILE A 49 -5.77 -5.24 -7.61
N HIS A 50 -5.63 -4.25 -8.50
CA HIS A 50 -4.84 -3.04 -8.28
C HIS A 50 -5.31 -2.29 -7.02
N PRO A 51 -4.49 -1.37 -6.44
CA PRO A 51 -4.81 -0.76 -5.16
C PRO A 51 -6.21 -0.17 -5.13
N CYS A 52 -7.04 -0.71 -4.23
CA CYS A 52 -8.41 -0.24 -3.99
C CYS A 52 -8.56 0.44 -2.62
N PHE A 53 -7.45 0.69 -1.93
CA PHE A 53 -7.41 1.26 -0.59
C PHE A 53 -7.66 2.77 -0.60
N LEU A 54 -7.96 3.33 0.59
CA LEU A 54 -8.12 4.77 0.75
C LEU A 54 -6.87 5.51 0.26
N SER A 55 -7.08 6.43 -0.65
CA SER A 55 -6.03 7.20 -1.33
C SER A 55 -6.58 8.58 -1.73
N PRO A 56 -5.78 9.64 -1.78
CA PRO A 56 -6.12 10.87 -2.47
C PRO A 56 -6.10 10.74 -4.01
N PHE A 57 -5.64 9.59 -4.53
CA PHE A 57 -5.56 9.28 -5.97
C PHE A 57 -4.65 10.21 -6.78
N GLY A 58 -3.60 10.72 -6.16
CA GLY A 58 -2.54 11.45 -6.86
C GLY A 58 -1.68 10.54 -7.74
N ASP A 59 -1.68 9.24 -7.45
CA ASP A 59 -1.04 8.19 -8.24
C ASP A 59 -1.95 6.96 -8.38
N ALA A 60 -3.15 7.18 -8.87
CA ALA A 60 -4.09 6.13 -9.26
C ALA A 60 -4.40 5.07 -8.15
N GLY A 61 -4.18 5.42 -6.88
CA GLY A 61 -4.39 4.54 -5.73
C GLY A 61 -3.10 3.99 -5.11
N TYR A 62 -1.96 4.16 -5.78
CA TYR A 62 -0.66 3.75 -5.22
C TYR A 62 -0.14 4.66 -4.11
N ASP A 63 -0.67 5.87 -3.97
CA ASP A 63 -0.47 6.77 -2.83
C ASP A 63 -1.46 6.45 -1.71
N VAL A 64 -1.23 5.35 -0.99
CA VAL A 64 -2.15 4.80 0.02
C VAL A 64 -2.18 5.69 1.26
N ALA A 65 -3.38 6.12 1.68
CA ALA A 65 -3.60 6.87 2.90
C ALA A 65 -4.11 6.00 4.08
N ASP A 66 -4.70 4.84 3.81
CA ASP A 66 -5.09 3.83 4.81
C ASP A 66 -5.14 2.45 4.13
N TYR A 67 -4.24 1.56 4.53
CA TYR A 67 -4.12 0.21 3.96
C TYR A 67 -5.27 -0.74 4.35
N CYS A 68 -5.96 -0.47 5.45
CA CYS A 68 -7.01 -1.34 5.99
C CYS A 68 -8.42 -0.86 5.66
N ARG A 69 -8.54 0.10 4.75
CA ARG A 69 -9.80 0.70 4.34
C ARG A 69 -9.92 0.79 2.83
N VAL A 70 -11.02 0.26 2.29
CA VAL A 70 -11.38 0.43 0.89
C VAL A 70 -11.72 1.89 0.60
N ALA A 71 -11.29 2.41 -0.54
CA ALA A 71 -11.64 3.75 -0.98
C ALA A 71 -13.15 3.85 -1.26
N PRO A 72 -13.86 4.86 -0.72
CA PRO A 72 -15.31 4.99 -0.85
C PRO A 72 -15.83 4.98 -2.28
N ARG A 73 -14.98 5.39 -3.26
CA ARG A 73 -15.34 5.36 -4.69
C ARG A 73 -15.50 3.95 -5.24
N TYR A 74 -14.89 2.94 -4.61
CA TYR A 74 -14.93 1.55 -5.03
C TYR A 74 -15.93 0.71 -4.20
N GLY A 75 -16.33 1.20 -3.02
CA GLY A 75 -17.20 0.51 -2.09
C GLY A 75 -16.68 0.56 -0.65
N THR A 76 -16.91 -0.51 0.08
CA THR A 76 -16.58 -0.67 1.49
C THR A 76 -15.71 -1.91 1.73
N ASN A 77 -15.18 -2.08 2.94
CA ASN A 77 -14.50 -3.31 3.34
C ASN A 77 -15.44 -4.53 3.25
N GLU A 78 -16.72 -4.36 3.54
CA GLU A 78 -17.70 -5.44 3.42
C GLU A 78 -17.94 -5.84 1.97
N ASP A 79 -17.95 -4.89 1.03
CA ASP A 79 -18.04 -5.19 -0.41
C ASP A 79 -16.81 -5.97 -0.89
N LEU A 80 -15.61 -5.63 -0.41
CA LEU A 80 -14.40 -6.37 -0.76
C LEU A 80 -14.41 -7.79 -0.15
N LYS A 81 -14.88 -7.94 1.10
CA LYS A 81 -15.10 -9.25 1.71
C LYS A 81 -16.12 -10.07 0.93
N GLN A 82 -17.22 -9.46 0.51
CA GLN A 82 -18.20 -10.13 -0.36
C GLN A 82 -17.57 -10.59 -1.67
N LEU A 83 -16.70 -9.77 -2.28
CA LEU A 83 -15.97 -10.16 -3.48
C LEU A 83 -15.13 -11.43 -3.24
N PHE A 84 -14.39 -11.52 -2.14
CA PHE A 84 -13.63 -12.73 -1.79
C PHE A 84 -14.54 -13.95 -1.69
N GLU A 85 -15.65 -13.82 -0.95
CA GLU A 85 -16.61 -14.91 -0.76
C GLU A 85 -17.26 -15.39 -2.06
N GLU A 86 -17.66 -14.46 -2.94
CA GLU A 86 -18.29 -14.81 -4.24
C GLU A 86 -17.27 -15.38 -5.23
N ALA A 87 -16.03 -14.88 -5.24
CA ALA A 87 -14.95 -15.43 -6.06
C ALA A 87 -14.61 -16.87 -5.62
N HIS A 88 -14.46 -17.12 -4.32
CA HIS A 88 -14.17 -18.45 -3.80
C HIS A 88 -15.28 -19.48 -4.12
N LYS A 89 -16.56 -19.09 -4.07
CA LYS A 89 -17.67 -19.96 -4.52
C LYS A 89 -17.54 -20.41 -5.97
N LYS A 90 -16.82 -19.64 -6.78
CA LYS A 90 -16.56 -19.92 -8.20
C LYS A 90 -15.19 -20.56 -8.46
N GLY A 91 -14.41 -20.84 -7.39
CA GLY A 91 -13.07 -21.39 -7.48
C GLY A 91 -12.04 -20.38 -8.00
N ILE A 92 -12.27 -19.10 -7.77
CA ILE A 92 -11.36 -18.01 -8.13
C ILE A 92 -10.70 -17.48 -6.85
N HIS A 93 -9.37 -17.47 -6.83
CA HIS A 93 -8.56 -16.87 -5.78
C HIS A 93 -8.42 -15.36 -6.00
N VAL A 94 -8.28 -14.58 -4.92
CA VAL A 94 -8.19 -13.12 -5.01
C VAL A 94 -6.97 -12.61 -4.28
N LEU A 95 -6.10 -11.91 -5.02
CA LEU A 95 -4.93 -11.20 -4.51
C LEU A 95 -5.15 -9.69 -4.61
N LEU A 96 -4.73 -9.00 -3.58
CA LEU A 96 -4.69 -7.54 -3.55
C LEU A 96 -3.26 -7.06 -3.82
N ASP A 97 -3.16 -5.94 -4.52
CA ASP A 97 -1.87 -5.27 -4.68
C ASP A 97 -1.42 -4.68 -3.35
N LEU A 98 -0.19 -4.99 -2.94
CA LEU A 98 0.43 -4.44 -1.73
C LEU A 98 1.44 -3.38 -2.15
N VAL A 99 1.35 -2.18 -1.58
CA VAL A 99 2.25 -1.05 -1.85
C VAL A 99 3.17 -0.84 -0.63
N PRO A 100 4.23 -1.63 -0.45
CA PRO A 100 5.01 -1.60 0.79
C PRO A 100 6.12 -0.55 0.80
N GLY A 101 6.46 0.06 -0.35
CA GLY A 101 7.64 0.94 -0.47
C GLY A 101 7.42 2.36 0.04
N HIS A 102 6.19 2.83 0.11
CA HIS A 102 5.83 4.19 0.49
C HIS A 102 4.37 4.28 0.91
N THR A 103 3.98 5.43 1.44
CA THR A 103 2.57 5.78 1.66
C THR A 103 2.23 7.08 0.95
N SER A 104 0.96 7.51 1.01
CA SER A 104 0.60 8.91 0.76
C SER A 104 1.18 9.83 1.84
N ILE A 105 1.42 11.10 1.50
CA ILE A 105 1.67 12.15 2.50
C ILE A 105 0.47 12.37 3.44
N GLU A 106 -0.72 11.91 3.07
CA GLU A 106 -1.93 11.97 3.89
C GLU A 106 -2.08 10.79 4.85
N HIS A 107 -1.16 9.81 4.80
CA HIS A 107 -1.21 8.65 5.69
C HIS A 107 -0.96 9.09 7.15
N PRO A 108 -1.75 8.64 8.14
CA PRO A 108 -1.57 8.99 9.55
C PRO A 108 -0.16 8.73 10.07
N TRP A 109 0.51 7.66 9.63
CA TRP A 109 1.89 7.38 10.00
C TRP A 109 2.85 8.49 9.55
N PHE A 110 2.65 9.03 8.33
CA PHE A 110 3.49 10.10 7.82
C PHE A 110 3.23 11.41 8.57
N ILE A 111 1.96 11.75 8.79
CA ILE A 111 1.55 12.94 9.54
C ILE A 111 2.18 12.94 10.94
N GLU A 112 2.16 11.80 11.64
CA GLU A 112 2.80 11.66 12.94
C GLU A 112 4.33 11.73 12.85
N SER A 113 4.94 11.18 11.80
CA SER A 113 6.41 11.22 11.62
C SER A 113 6.95 12.62 11.36
N MET A 114 6.12 13.54 10.88
CA MET A 114 6.51 14.94 10.62
C MET A 114 6.62 15.81 11.88
N LYS A 115 6.13 15.35 13.03
CA LYS A 115 6.17 16.10 14.30
C LYS A 115 7.58 16.23 14.82
N ALA A 116 7.90 17.38 15.44
CA ALA A 116 9.20 17.65 16.05
C ALA A 116 9.47 16.70 17.23
N ASP A 117 8.46 16.41 18.05
CA ASP A 117 8.57 15.51 19.18
C ASP A 117 8.63 14.05 18.73
N LYS A 118 9.60 13.29 19.28
CA LYS A 118 9.70 11.86 19.01
C LYS A 118 8.45 11.10 19.45
N ASN A 119 8.00 10.22 18.56
CA ASN A 119 6.82 9.38 18.74
C ASN A 119 7.04 8.02 18.03
N PRO A 120 6.15 7.04 18.18
CA PRO A 120 6.32 5.71 17.58
C PRO A 120 6.41 5.68 16.03
N TYR A 121 6.12 6.80 15.37
CA TYR A 121 6.17 6.91 13.91
C TYR A 121 7.37 7.69 13.41
N THR A 122 8.18 8.30 14.31
CA THR A 122 9.32 9.16 13.96
C THR A 122 10.26 8.49 12.94
N ASP A 123 10.55 7.21 13.12
CA ASP A 123 11.50 6.45 12.33
C ASP A 123 10.81 5.48 11.34
N ARG A 124 9.49 5.64 11.14
CA ARG A 124 8.69 4.87 10.16
C ARG A 124 9.06 5.19 8.71
N TYR A 125 9.61 6.39 8.47
CA TYR A 125 10.05 6.87 7.17
C TYR A 125 11.54 7.20 7.21
N ILE A 126 12.15 7.27 6.02
CA ILE A 126 13.58 7.59 5.90
C ILE A 126 13.75 9.11 5.96
N TRP A 127 14.14 9.61 7.11
CA TRP A 127 14.44 11.02 7.37
C TRP A 127 15.91 11.22 7.63
N THR A 128 16.50 12.30 7.11
CA THR A 128 17.84 12.77 7.52
C THR A 128 17.76 13.54 8.83
N ASP A 129 18.92 13.79 9.47
CA ASP A 129 19.01 14.53 10.73
C ASP A 129 19.01 16.05 10.55
N ASN A 130 19.13 16.53 9.32
CA ASN A 130 19.05 17.96 9.01
C ASN A 130 18.48 18.19 7.61
N VAL A 131 17.86 19.36 7.41
CA VAL A 131 17.17 19.72 6.16
C VAL A 131 18.08 19.89 4.96
N TRP A 132 19.38 20.10 5.17
CA TRP A 132 20.36 20.30 4.10
C TRP A 132 20.96 19.00 3.57
N GLU A 133 20.85 17.94 4.33
CA GLU A 133 21.26 16.60 3.91
C GLU A 133 20.17 15.96 3.02
N SER A 134 20.58 15.27 1.97
CA SER A 134 19.66 14.52 1.11
C SER A 134 19.80 13.01 1.38
N PRO A 135 18.73 12.29 1.66
CA PRO A 135 18.78 10.85 1.68
C PRO A 135 18.96 10.34 0.23
N GLU A 136 20.12 9.79 -0.06
CA GLU A 136 20.49 9.29 -1.41
C GLU A 136 19.96 7.84 -1.60
N VAL A 137 18.66 7.59 -1.33
CA VAL A 137 18.15 6.22 -1.24
C VAL A 137 17.00 5.90 -2.18
N SER A 138 16.51 6.88 -2.96
CA SER A 138 15.31 6.65 -3.77
C SER A 138 15.37 7.35 -5.13
N PHE A 139 14.55 6.87 -6.04
CA PHE A 139 14.42 7.43 -7.39
C PHE A 139 13.75 8.81 -7.40
N GLY A 140 12.88 9.10 -6.42
CA GLY A 140 12.08 10.33 -6.35
C GLY A 140 12.77 11.52 -5.70
N GLY A 141 13.96 11.33 -5.11
CA GLY A 141 14.66 12.39 -4.39
C GLY A 141 14.19 12.59 -2.94
N SER A 142 14.06 13.84 -2.50
CA SER A 142 13.65 14.16 -1.13
C SER A 142 12.79 15.41 -1.05
N LEU A 143 11.96 15.47 0.02
CA LEU A 143 11.20 16.67 0.40
C LEU A 143 11.84 17.33 1.61
N ARG A 144 11.84 18.66 1.62
CA ARG A 144 12.43 19.51 2.66
C ARG A 144 11.47 20.59 3.10
N GLY A 145 11.53 20.97 4.37
CA GLY A 145 10.75 22.09 4.91
C GLY A 145 9.25 21.90 4.90
N ILE A 146 8.79 20.65 4.88
CA ILE A 146 7.37 20.27 4.89
C ILE A 146 6.89 19.83 6.28
N SER A 147 7.77 19.81 7.27
CA SER A 147 7.53 19.25 8.60
C SER A 147 8.03 20.16 9.70
N GLU A 148 7.60 19.89 10.94
CA GLU A 148 8.10 20.58 12.14
C GLU A 148 9.49 20.11 12.56
N ARG A 149 9.92 18.91 12.09
CA ARG A 149 11.23 18.36 12.42
C ARG A 149 12.31 18.88 11.45
N ASP A 150 13.53 19.01 11.95
CA ASP A 150 14.70 19.26 11.11
C ASP A 150 15.08 17.95 10.39
N GLY A 151 14.96 17.96 9.06
CA GLY A 151 15.24 16.79 8.24
C GLY A 151 14.67 16.90 6.83
N ALA A 152 15.20 16.07 5.94
CA ALA A 152 14.63 15.81 4.63
C ALA A 152 14.12 14.38 4.59
N VAL A 153 12.92 14.16 4.06
CA VAL A 153 12.35 12.81 3.89
C VAL A 153 12.62 12.30 2.48
N ALA A 154 13.04 11.04 2.38
CA ALA A 154 13.10 10.36 1.10
C ALA A 154 11.70 10.17 0.50
N VAL A 155 11.57 10.36 -0.81
CA VAL A 155 10.34 10.02 -1.54
C VAL A 155 10.66 8.94 -2.58
N ASN A 156 9.67 8.10 -2.87
CA ASN A 156 9.91 6.96 -3.75
C ASN A 156 9.82 7.37 -5.23
N PHE A 157 8.63 7.47 -5.81
CA PHE A 157 8.46 7.81 -7.23
C PHE A 157 8.02 9.27 -7.42
N PHE A 158 7.10 9.74 -6.58
CA PHE A 158 6.53 11.08 -6.64
C PHE A 158 6.65 11.80 -5.30
N SER A 159 6.55 13.12 -5.33
CA SER A 159 6.67 13.96 -4.13
C SER A 159 5.60 13.68 -3.05
N ASN A 160 4.48 13.06 -3.42
CA ASN A 160 3.43 12.65 -2.50
C ASN A 160 3.60 11.21 -1.95
N GLN A 161 4.77 10.60 -2.16
CA GLN A 161 5.05 9.21 -1.80
C GLN A 161 6.29 9.09 -0.90
N PRO A 162 6.21 9.50 0.38
CA PRO A 162 7.32 9.36 1.32
C PRO A 162 7.69 7.90 1.51
N ALA A 163 9.00 7.61 1.45
CA ALA A 163 9.54 6.26 1.50
C ALA A 163 9.50 5.69 2.91
N LEU A 164 8.93 4.49 3.06
CA LEU A 164 8.93 3.73 4.30
C LEU A 164 10.34 3.22 4.63
N ASN A 165 10.66 3.20 5.92
CA ASN A 165 11.98 2.78 6.42
C ASN A 165 11.97 1.30 6.78
N TYR A 166 12.63 0.48 5.97
CA TYR A 166 12.89 -0.94 6.23
C TYR A 166 14.32 -1.22 6.68
N GLY A 167 15.09 -0.15 6.94
CA GLY A 167 16.50 -0.22 7.32
C GLY A 167 17.46 -0.35 6.14
N PHE A 168 18.72 -0.18 6.47
CA PHE A 168 19.85 -0.29 5.54
C PHE A 168 20.60 -1.59 5.80
N TYR A 169 20.95 -2.31 4.75
CA TYR A 169 21.76 -3.54 4.89
C TYR A 169 23.16 -3.26 5.44
N GLN A 170 23.75 -2.12 5.04
CA GLN A 170 25.04 -1.63 5.51
C GLN A 170 24.90 -0.14 5.82
N PRO A 171 24.40 0.22 7.01
CA PRO A 171 24.24 1.61 7.39
C PRO A 171 25.61 2.30 7.47
N ASP A 172 25.69 3.54 7.00
CA ASP A 172 26.85 4.40 7.15
C ASP A 172 26.89 4.92 8.61
N LEU A 173 27.90 4.57 9.35
CA LEU A 173 28.05 4.97 10.75
C LEU A 173 28.26 6.48 10.96
N GLU A 174 28.63 7.22 9.87
CA GLU A 174 28.72 8.67 9.90
C GLU A 174 27.35 9.34 9.67
N LYS A 175 26.31 8.55 9.33
CA LYS A 175 24.93 9.00 9.09
C LYS A 175 23.97 8.34 10.09
N PRO A 176 23.79 8.90 11.30
CA PRO A 176 23.00 8.27 12.37
C PRO A 176 21.54 8.00 11.99
N TRP A 177 21.00 8.68 10.99
CA TRP A 177 19.66 8.44 10.45
C TRP A 177 19.53 7.16 9.60
N GLN A 178 20.66 6.58 9.18
CA GLN A 178 20.66 5.28 8.49
C GLN A 178 20.56 4.15 9.52
N GLN A 179 19.35 3.75 9.82
CA GLN A 179 19.09 2.65 10.73
C GLN A 179 19.33 1.30 10.03
N SER A 180 19.83 0.31 10.80
CA SER A 180 19.91 -1.06 10.32
C SER A 180 18.52 -1.72 10.28
N ILE A 181 18.40 -2.84 9.58
CA ILE A 181 17.15 -3.61 9.55
C ILE A 181 16.71 -4.07 10.96
N ASP A 182 17.64 -4.24 11.89
CA ASP A 182 17.38 -4.73 13.26
C ASP A 182 16.98 -3.61 14.23
N ASP A 183 17.05 -2.34 13.81
CA ASP A 183 16.67 -1.21 14.64
C ASP A 183 15.15 -1.10 14.81
N GLU A 184 14.71 -0.44 15.89
CA GLU A 184 13.30 -0.37 16.29
C GLU A 184 12.39 0.22 15.22
N GLY A 185 12.81 1.27 14.52
CA GLY A 185 12.03 1.93 13.48
C GLY A 185 11.72 1.01 12.29
N PRO A 186 12.74 0.42 11.62
CA PRO A 186 12.55 -0.57 10.57
C PRO A 186 11.73 -1.78 11.01
N GLN A 187 11.99 -2.34 12.20
CA GLN A 187 11.20 -3.46 12.72
C GLN A 187 9.73 -3.10 12.95
N ALA A 188 9.45 -1.91 13.46
CA ALA A 188 8.07 -1.42 13.59
C ALA A 188 7.39 -1.24 12.23
N THR A 189 8.12 -0.85 11.18
CA THR A 189 7.61 -0.74 9.81
C THR A 189 7.25 -2.12 9.24
N ILE A 190 8.14 -3.10 9.40
CA ILE A 190 7.92 -4.48 8.98
C ILE A 190 6.67 -5.04 9.68
N ALA A 191 6.60 -4.93 11.00
CA ALA A 191 5.46 -5.43 11.79
C ALA A 191 4.13 -4.79 11.35
N ALA A 192 4.12 -3.49 11.11
CA ALA A 192 2.91 -2.80 10.65
C ALA A 192 2.45 -3.27 9.27
N MET A 193 3.37 -3.53 8.34
CA MET A 193 3.03 -4.06 7.02
C MET A 193 2.57 -5.52 7.09
N GLU A 194 3.16 -6.33 7.98
CA GLU A 194 2.64 -7.67 8.28
C GLU A 194 1.21 -7.64 8.86
N ASP A 195 0.89 -6.65 9.70
CA ASP A 195 -0.46 -6.50 10.25
C ASP A 195 -1.48 -6.11 9.15
N VAL A 196 -1.08 -5.29 8.18
CA VAL A 196 -1.90 -5.04 6.97
C VAL A 196 -2.19 -6.34 6.21
N MET A 197 -1.16 -7.16 5.97
CA MET A 197 -1.36 -8.46 5.30
C MET A 197 -2.28 -9.38 6.13
N ARG A 198 -2.06 -9.49 7.44
CA ARG A 198 -2.91 -10.29 8.34
C ARG A 198 -4.37 -9.81 8.33
N PHE A 199 -4.60 -8.50 8.26
CA PHE A 199 -5.94 -7.93 8.19
C PHE A 199 -6.71 -8.44 6.96
N TRP A 200 -6.13 -8.33 5.76
CA TRP A 200 -6.80 -8.74 4.53
C TRP A 200 -6.89 -10.26 4.38
N LEU A 201 -5.86 -11.01 4.77
CA LEU A 201 -5.94 -12.48 4.85
C LEU A 201 -7.05 -12.92 5.82
N GLY A 202 -7.21 -12.24 6.95
CA GLY A 202 -8.30 -12.49 7.91
C GLY A 202 -9.68 -12.20 7.35
N MET A 203 -9.80 -11.34 6.33
CA MET A 203 -11.05 -11.03 5.62
C MET A 203 -11.33 -11.97 4.43
N GLY A 204 -10.36 -12.79 4.03
CA GLY A 204 -10.54 -13.78 2.96
C GLY A 204 -9.70 -13.54 1.70
N CYS A 205 -8.75 -12.60 1.70
CA CYS A 205 -7.73 -12.49 0.65
C CYS A 205 -6.85 -13.75 0.64
N ASP A 206 -6.38 -14.23 -0.53
CA ASP A 206 -5.49 -15.40 -0.72
C ASP A 206 -3.97 -14.99 -0.72
#